data_9376770d26d5e922274b25cdfff015ac
#
_entry.id   9376770d26d5e922274b25cdfff015ac
#
_cell.length_a   1.000
_cell.length_b   1.000
_cell.length_c   1.000
_cell.angle_alpha   90.00
_cell.angle_beta   90.00
_cell.angle_gamma   90.00
#
_symmetry.space_group_name_H-M   'P 1'
#
loop_
_entity.id
_entity.type
_entity.pdbx_description
1 polymer ?
#
loop_
_entity_poly.entity_id
_entity_poly.type
_entity_poly.pdbx_seq_one_letter_code
_entity_poly.pdbx_strand_id
1 'polypeptide(L)'
;MGLDMMQDNHLSAIPFKDNNRLSRTGTKMYVVNLMPGYNGIQYIAEKYALEKPVSVTVELVYSTDTFKPLKKNRENRVESYDFEINNAFDRGEIVGGFGYIEYTEPTKNKLIIMTLKDILKRKPDKASGEFWGGKKTAWEKGQKVEVETEGWFEEMCLKTVKREVYSAKNM
;
A
#
# COMPACT_ATOMS: atom_id res chain seq x y z
N MET A 1 -3.84 -11.43 -18.21
CA MET A 1 -3.50 -11.35 -16.78
C MET A 1 -4.71 -11.56 -15.85
N GLY A 2 -5.95 -11.42 -16.32
CA GLY A 2 -7.17 -11.60 -15.52
C GLY A 2 -7.48 -10.45 -14.55
N LEU A 3 -6.90 -9.27 -14.76
CA LEU A 3 -7.27 -8.08 -14.03
C LEU A 3 -8.58 -7.51 -14.59
N ASP A 4 -9.44 -7.05 -13.68
CA ASP A 4 -10.78 -6.55 -14.00
C ASP A 4 -10.91 -5.08 -13.54
N MET A 5 -11.34 -4.20 -14.44
CA MET A 5 -11.58 -2.79 -14.14
C MET A 5 -12.88 -2.54 -13.38
N MET A 6 -13.79 -3.52 -13.35
CA MET A 6 -15.06 -3.41 -12.61
C MET A 6 -14.92 -3.76 -11.13
N GLN A 7 -13.76 -4.33 -10.73
CA GLN A 7 -13.47 -4.59 -9.33
C GLN A 7 -12.66 -3.45 -8.72
N ASP A 8 -13.03 -3.05 -7.51
CA ASP A 8 -12.39 -1.95 -6.80
C ASP A 8 -10.89 -2.19 -6.59
N ASN A 9 -10.10 -1.18 -6.95
CA ASN A 9 -8.64 -1.19 -6.81
C ASN A 9 -7.93 -2.38 -7.49
N HIS A 10 -8.57 -3.01 -8.49
CA HIS A 10 -7.99 -4.12 -9.23
C HIS A 10 -7.18 -3.64 -10.44
N LEU A 11 -7.79 -2.82 -11.31
CA LEU A 11 -7.14 -2.21 -12.46
C LEU A 11 -7.75 -0.83 -12.76
N SER A 12 -6.91 0.17 -12.95
CA SER A 12 -7.34 1.51 -13.34
C SER A 12 -6.75 1.90 -14.69
N ALA A 13 -7.57 2.47 -15.56
CA ALA A 13 -7.15 3.08 -16.82
C ALA A 13 -6.98 4.58 -16.61
N ILE A 14 -5.74 5.07 -16.58
CA ILE A 14 -5.43 6.47 -16.28
C ILE A 14 -4.90 7.15 -17.55
N PRO A 15 -5.57 8.21 -18.06
CA PRO A 15 -5.08 8.97 -19.18
C PRO A 15 -3.94 9.89 -18.75
N PHE A 16 -2.80 9.78 -19.42
CA PHE A 16 -1.67 10.69 -19.28
C PHE A 16 -1.50 11.49 -20.57
N LYS A 17 -1.23 12.78 -20.43
CA LYS A 17 -0.92 13.63 -21.56
C LYS A 17 0.44 13.25 -22.13
N ASP A 18 0.48 12.91 -23.41
CA ASP A 18 1.73 12.69 -24.12
C ASP A 18 2.21 14.03 -24.69
N ASN A 19 3.27 14.57 -24.10
CA ASN A 19 3.86 15.84 -24.56
C ASN A 19 4.68 15.70 -25.85
N ASN A 20 5.02 14.49 -26.24
CA ASN A 20 5.87 14.20 -27.40
C ASN A 20 5.06 13.85 -28.67
N ARG A 21 3.75 13.63 -28.53
CA ARG A 21 2.87 13.26 -29.63
C ARG A 21 1.78 14.31 -29.83
N LEU A 22 1.70 14.80 -31.06
CA LEU A 22 0.62 15.63 -31.54
C LEU A 22 -0.21 14.81 -32.54
N SER A 23 -1.52 15.01 -32.53
CA SER A 23 -2.39 14.48 -33.58
C SER A 23 -2.08 15.16 -34.90
N ARG A 24 -2.61 14.63 -36.03
CA ARG A 24 -2.52 15.30 -37.35
C ARG A 24 -3.05 16.73 -37.34
N THR A 25 -3.96 17.06 -36.42
CA THR A 25 -4.57 18.40 -36.26
C THR A 25 -3.84 19.28 -35.24
N GLY A 26 -2.65 18.87 -34.73
CA GLY A 26 -1.91 19.59 -33.71
C GLY A 26 -2.50 19.49 -32.30
N THR A 27 -3.54 18.69 -32.11
CA THR A 27 -4.16 18.47 -30.78
C THR A 27 -3.29 17.57 -29.93
N LYS A 28 -3.19 17.87 -28.64
CA LYS A 28 -2.45 17.04 -27.68
C LYS A 28 -3.07 15.66 -27.55
N MET A 29 -2.25 14.63 -27.65
CA MET A 29 -2.70 13.25 -27.48
C MET A 29 -2.59 12.80 -26.02
N TYR A 30 -3.44 11.84 -25.66
CA TYR A 30 -3.39 11.18 -24.36
C TYR A 30 -3.04 9.71 -24.59
N VAL A 31 -2.22 9.17 -23.69
CA VAL A 31 -1.91 7.74 -23.59
C VAL A 31 -2.62 7.19 -22.37
N VAL A 32 -3.34 6.11 -22.53
CA VAL A 32 -4.00 5.43 -21.41
C VAL A 32 -3.04 4.40 -20.86
N ASN A 33 -2.63 4.57 -19.61
CA ASN A 33 -1.85 3.61 -18.87
C ASN A 33 -2.77 2.74 -18.01
N LEU A 34 -2.62 1.42 -18.13
CA LEU A 34 -3.30 0.47 -17.28
C LEU A 34 -2.45 0.24 -16.03
N MET A 35 -2.96 0.70 -14.89
CA MET A 35 -2.25 0.62 -13.63
C MET A 35 -2.94 -0.35 -12.68
N PRO A 36 -2.27 -1.45 -12.27
CA PRO A 36 -2.81 -2.32 -11.25
C PRO A 36 -2.96 -1.58 -9.93
N GLY A 37 -4.14 -1.65 -9.35
CA GLY A 37 -4.38 -1.22 -7.97
C GLY A 37 -3.79 -2.22 -6.97
N TYR A 38 -3.89 -1.94 -5.69
CA TYR A 38 -3.30 -2.82 -4.66
C TYR A 38 -3.97 -4.21 -4.60
N ASN A 39 -5.28 -4.30 -4.87
CA ASN A 39 -5.96 -5.59 -4.99
C ASN A 39 -5.57 -6.34 -6.26
N GLY A 40 -5.32 -5.62 -7.36
CA GLY A 40 -4.80 -6.21 -8.59
C GLY A 40 -3.37 -6.75 -8.43
N ILE A 41 -2.53 -6.04 -7.68
CA ILE A 41 -1.18 -6.51 -7.33
C ILE A 41 -1.26 -7.78 -6.49
N GLN A 42 -2.12 -7.81 -5.48
CA GLN A 42 -2.38 -9.00 -4.67
C GLN A 42 -2.81 -10.18 -5.55
N TYR A 43 -3.82 -9.98 -6.40
CA TYR A 43 -4.31 -11.02 -7.30
C TYR A 43 -3.21 -11.58 -8.22
N ILE A 44 -2.38 -10.71 -8.80
CA ILE A 44 -1.26 -11.12 -9.65
C ILE A 44 -0.25 -11.93 -8.82
N ALA A 45 0.11 -11.45 -7.65
CA ALA A 45 1.08 -12.11 -6.78
C ALA A 45 0.60 -13.51 -6.37
N GLU A 46 -0.63 -13.65 -5.91
CA GLU A 46 -1.21 -14.94 -5.51
C GLU A 46 -1.38 -15.91 -6.68
N LYS A 47 -1.69 -15.39 -7.88
CA LYS A 47 -1.90 -16.21 -9.07
C LYS A 47 -0.61 -16.72 -9.69
N TYR A 48 0.45 -15.93 -9.66
CA TYR A 48 1.71 -16.20 -10.36
C TYR A 48 2.89 -16.44 -9.42
N ALA A 49 2.66 -16.53 -8.11
CA ALA A 49 3.67 -16.93 -7.16
C ALA A 49 4.24 -18.31 -7.53
N LEU A 50 5.56 -18.46 -7.43
CA LEU A 50 6.23 -19.75 -7.64
C LEU A 50 5.77 -20.81 -6.65
N GLU A 51 5.51 -20.37 -5.43
CA GLU A 51 4.91 -21.16 -4.36
C GLU A 51 3.77 -20.35 -3.74
N LYS A 52 2.57 -20.92 -3.73
CA LYS A 52 1.40 -20.25 -3.18
C LYS A 52 1.50 -20.19 -1.66
N PRO A 53 1.34 -19.00 -1.05
CA PRO A 53 1.24 -18.90 0.39
C PRO A 53 -0.05 -19.57 0.90
N VAL A 54 0.01 -20.10 2.11
CA VAL A 54 -1.17 -20.60 2.85
C VAL A 54 -2.02 -19.44 3.33
N SER A 55 -1.36 -18.40 3.85
CA SER A 55 -2.00 -17.18 4.30
C SER A 55 -1.08 -15.98 4.13
N VAL A 56 -1.68 -14.79 4.03
CA VAL A 56 -0.96 -13.51 4.05
C VAL A 56 -1.71 -12.55 4.97
N THR A 57 -1.06 -12.16 6.06
CA THR A 57 -1.56 -11.14 6.99
C THR A 57 -0.88 -9.81 6.72
N VAL A 58 -1.65 -8.73 6.68
CA VAL A 58 -1.11 -7.35 6.55
C VAL A 58 -1.82 -6.46 7.54
N GLU A 59 -1.06 -5.84 8.45
CA GLU A 59 -1.60 -5.01 9.51
C GLU A 59 -0.77 -3.75 9.73
N LEU A 60 -1.44 -2.69 10.22
CA LEU A 60 -0.79 -1.52 10.78
C LEU A 60 -0.55 -1.71 12.27
N VAL A 61 0.55 -1.18 12.74
CA VAL A 61 0.94 -1.19 14.15
C VAL A 61 0.82 0.23 14.69
N TYR A 62 0.13 0.36 15.81
CA TYR A 62 -0.11 1.63 16.48
C TYR A 62 0.68 1.71 17.79
N SER A 63 0.77 2.90 18.33
CA SER A 63 1.61 3.19 19.51
C SER A 63 1.21 2.43 20.77
N THR A 64 -0.07 2.04 20.89
CA THR A 64 -0.56 1.26 22.04
C THR A 64 -0.51 -0.25 21.82
N ASP A 65 -0.28 -0.70 20.58
CA ASP A 65 -0.22 -2.12 20.27
C ASP A 65 1.08 -2.76 20.77
N THR A 66 1.03 -4.04 21.08
CA THR A 66 2.22 -4.84 21.34
C THR A 66 2.60 -5.61 20.09
N PHE A 67 3.77 -5.31 19.51
CA PHE A 67 4.30 -6.03 18.36
C PHE A 67 5.72 -6.53 18.63
N LYS A 68 5.91 -7.85 18.57
CA LYS A 68 7.19 -8.52 18.79
C LYS A 68 7.57 -9.35 17.56
N PRO A 69 8.42 -8.83 16.68
CA PRO A 69 8.87 -9.57 15.51
C PRO A 69 9.94 -10.60 15.89
N LEU A 70 9.79 -11.81 15.38
CA LEU A 70 10.76 -12.90 15.49
C LEU A 70 11.34 -13.19 14.11
N LYS A 71 12.48 -12.58 13.83
CA LYS A 71 13.23 -12.79 12.58
C LYS A 71 14.13 -14.01 12.67
N LYS A 72 14.46 -14.58 11.51
CA LYS A 72 15.46 -15.66 11.44
C LYS A 72 16.77 -15.22 12.05
N ASN A 73 17.30 -16.08 12.88
CA ASN A 73 18.62 -15.93 13.46
C ASN A 73 19.31 -17.30 13.52
N ARG A 74 20.44 -17.41 14.25
CA ARG A 74 21.21 -18.65 14.37
C ARG A 74 20.43 -19.78 15.04
N GLU A 75 19.54 -19.44 15.97
CA GLU A 75 18.77 -20.39 16.79
C GLU A 75 17.36 -20.61 16.21
N ASN A 76 16.74 -19.56 15.69
CA ASN A 76 15.39 -19.59 15.12
C ASN A 76 15.44 -19.54 13.59
N ARG A 77 15.00 -20.61 12.94
CA ARG A 77 14.95 -20.71 11.48
C ARG A 77 13.61 -20.33 10.87
N VAL A 78 12.60 -20.07 11.69
CA VAL A 78 11.24 -19.72 11.27
C VAL A 78 10.94 -18.28 11.65
N GLU A 79 10.55 -17.44 10.69
CA GLU A 79 10.05 -16.11 11.00
C GLU A 79 8.63 -16.22 11.56
N SER A 80 8.34 -15.44 12.59
CA SER A 80 7.02 -15.34 13.22
C SER A 80 6.85 -13.98 13.90
N TYR A 81 5.71 -13.74 14.51
CA TYR A 81 5.45 -12.52 15.27
C TYR A 81 4.42 -12.77 16.36
N ASP A 82 4.48 -11.98 17.43
CA ASP A 82 3.39 -11.82 18.38
C ASP A 82 2.79 -10.43 18.18
N PHE A 83 1.46 -10.36 18.03
CA PHE A 83 0.76 -9.09 17.83
C PHE A 83 -0.51 -9.07 18.67
N GLU A 84 -0.66 -8.03 19.48
CA GLU A 84 -1.79 -7.84 20.37
C GLU A 84 -2.27 -6.39 20.31
N ILE A 85 -3.55 -6.22 20.09
CA ILE A 85 -4.24 -4.92 20.14
C ILE A 85 -4.68 -4.71 21.58
N ASN A 86 -3.97 -3.86 22.32
CA ASN A 86 -4.25 -3.64 23.74
C ASN A 86 -5.52 -2.81 23.97
N ASN A 87 -5.84 -1.87 23.07
CA ASN A 87 -7.07 -1.09 23.13
C ASN A 87 -7.65 -0.93 21.73
N ALA A 88 -8.69 -1.69 21.42
CA ALA A 88 -9.29 -1.70 20.08
C ALA A 88 -10.01 -0.40 19.70
N PHE A 89 -10.38 0.45 20.66
CA PHE A 89 -11.11 1.70 20.42
C PHE A 89 -10.20 2.93 20.40
N ASP A 90 -9.00 2.82 20.94
CA ASP A 90 -7.99 3.89 20.93
C ASP A 90 -6.61 3.26 20.82
N ARG A 91 -6.17 3.05 19.59
CA ARG A 91 -4.86 2.45 19.28
C ARG A 91 -3.72 3.48 19.25
N GLY A 92 -4.05 4.78 19.36
CA GLY A 92 -3.07 5.85 19.26
C GLY A 92 -2.59 6.11 17.82
N GLU A 93 -1.33 6.49 17.66
CA GLU A 93 -0.76 6.87 16.37
C GLU A 93 -0.13 5.67 15.64
N ILE A 94 -0.14 5.69 14.31
CA ILE A 94 0.53 4.69 13.49
C ILE A 94 2.05 4.80 13.67
N VAL A 95 2.69 3.73 14.07
CA VAL A 95 4.17 3.64 14.18
C VAL A 95 4.79 2.86 13.03
N GLY A 96 4.00 2.07 12.32
CA GLY A 96 4.44 1.30 11.17
C GLY A 96 3.40 0.29 10.71
N GLY A 97 3.86 -0.76 10.07
CA GLY A 97 3.03 -1.88 9.66
C GLY A 97 3.87 -3.10 9.35
N PHE A 98 3.23 -4.24 9.28
CA PHE A 98 3.90 -5.48 8.93
C PHE A 98 3.06 -6.32 7.98
N GLY A 99 3.72 -7.25 7.32
CA GLY A 99 3.09 -8.33 6.61
C GLY A 99 3.75 -9.64 6.92
N TYR A 100 2.96 -10.69 7.05
CA TYR A 100 3.43 -12.04 7.29
C TYR A 100 2.91 -12.95 6.18
N ILE A 101 3.85 -13.60 5.48
CA ILE A 101 3.55 -14.55 4.43
C ILE A 101 3.86 -15.94 4.98
N GLU A 102 2.83 -16.74 5.09
CA GLU A 102 2.90 -18.10 5.61
C GLU A 102 2.88 -19.10 4.46
N TYR A 103 3.82 -20.03 4.48
CA TYR A 103 3.92 -21.11 3.51
C TYR A 103 3.70 -22.47 4.18
N THR A 104 3.40 -23.48 3.39
CA THR A 104 3.28 -24.87 3.86
C THR A 104 4.55 -25.33 4.57
N GLU A 105 5.71 -24.88 4.09
CA GLU A 105 6.98 -25.11 4.75
C GLU A 105 7.32 -23.91 5.65
N PRO A 106 7.27 -24.03 7.00
CA PRO A 106 7.44 -22.89 7.91
C PRO A 106 8.78 -22.17 7.79
N THR A 107 9.84 -22.86 7.33
CA THR A 107 11.15 -22.25 7.11
C THR A 107 11.14 -21.21 5.99
N LYS A 108 10.13 -21.21 5.12
CA LYS A 108 9.93 -20.22 4.05
C LYS A 108 9.11 -19.02 4.47
N ASN A 109 8.50 -19.06 5.64
CA ASN A 109 7.72 -17.93 6.15
C ASN A 109 8.53 -16.65 6.15
N LYS A 110 7.88 -15.55 5.78
CA LYS A 110 8.51 -14.22 5.68
C LYS A 110 7.74 -13.20 6.51
N LEU A 111 8.44 -12.48 7.35
CA LEU A 111 7.93 -11.34 8.07
C LEU A 111 8.51 -10.06 7.47
N ILE A 112 7.67 -9.23 6.89
CA ILE A 112 8.02 -7.93 6.30
C ILE A 112 7.60 -6.84 7.29
N ILE A 113 8.52 -5.95 7.64
CA ILE A 113 8.26 -4.86 8.59
C ILE A 113 8.58 -3.55 7.91
N MET A 114 7.69 -2.58 8.05
CA MET A 114 7.87 -1.21 7.58
C MET A 114 7.65 -0.25 8.75
N THR A 115 8.63 0.59 9.02
CA THR A 115 8.43 1.72 9.93
C THR A 115 7.57 2.79 9.26
N LEU A 116 6.93 3.67 10.05
CA LEU A 116 6.22 4.82 9.49
C LEU A 116 7.13 5.65 8.56
N LYS A 117 8.40 5.80 8.91
CA LYS A 117 9.39 6.48 8.06
C LYS A 117 9.54 5.82 6.70
N ASP A 118 9.53 4.49 6.64
CA ASP A 118 9.65 3.75 5.36
C ASP A 118 8.37 3.86 4.52
N ILE A 119 7.22 3.91 5.18
CA ILE A 119 5.93 4.17 4.54
C ILE A 119 5.92 5.57 3.92
N LEU A 120 6.30 6.59 4.69
CA LEU A 120 6.34 7.98 4.25
C LEU A 120 7.34 8.25 3.12
N LYS A 121 8.46 7.53 3.06
CA LYS A 121 9.39 7.61 1.91
C LYS A 121 8.75 7.24 0.57
N ARG A 122 7.63 6.51 0.60
CA ARG A 122 6.90 6.10 -0.60
C ARG A 122 5.73 7.02 -0.94
N LYS A 123 5.49 8.03 -0.11
CA LYS A 123 4.54 9.10 -0.40
C LYS A 123 5.07 9.88 -1.62
N PRO A 124 4.26 10.07 -2.69
CA PRO A 124 4.66 10.89 -3.82
C PRO A 124 4.91 12.36 -3.40
N ASP A 125 5.90 13.02 -4.00
CA ASP A 125 6.21 14.43 -3.70
C ASP A 125 5.00 15.37 -3.91
N LYS A 126 4.15 15.05 -4.89
CA LYS A 126 2.91 15.78 -5.20
C LYS A 126 1.67 15.03 -4.71
N ALA A 127 1.77 14.38 -3.56
CA ALA A 127 0.64 13.68 -2.98
C ALA A 127 -0.45 14.68 -2.57
N SER A 128 -1.70 14.37 -2.93
CA SER A 128 -2.85 15.17 -2.51
C SER A 128 -3.06 15.06 -1.00
N GLY A 129 -3.33 16.19 -0.34
CA GLY A 129 -3.73 16.22 1.07
C GLY A 129 -5.02 15.46 1.34
N GLU A 130 -5.87 15.29 0.33
CA GLU A 130 -7.08 14.47 0.45
C GLU A 130 -6.81 13.00 0.77
N PHE A 131 -5.69 12.46 0.26
CA PHE A 131 -5.30 11.06 0.51
C PHE A 131 -4.32 10.92 1.68
N TRP A 132 -3.30 11.77 1.72
CA TRP A 132 -2.20 11.63 2.67
C TRP A 132 -2.30 12.58 3.87
N GLY A 133 -3.39 13.32 3.97
CA GLY A 133 -3.51 14.38 4.96
C GLY A 133 -2.67 15.62 4.65
N GLY A 134 -2.91 16.68 5.41
CA GLY A 134 -2.27 17.97 5.26
C GLY A 134 -3.17 18.99 4.52
N LYS A 135 -2.56 19.93 3.83
CA LYS A 135 -3.29 21.03 3.18
C LYS A 135 -3.93 20.59 1.88
N LYS A 136 -5.21 20.90 1.71
CA LYS A 136 -5.92 20.80 0.43
C LYS A 136 -6.55 22.12 0.07
N THR A 137 -6.66 22.38 -1.25
CA THR A 137 -7.37 23.56 -1.76
C THR A 137 -8.86 23.25 -1.82
N ALA A 138 -9.67 24.00 -1.09
CA ALA A 138 -11.13 24.00 -1.18
C ALA A 138 -11.61 25.32 -1.81
N TRP A 139 -12.83 25.31 -2.37
CA TRP A 139 -13.48 26.51 -2.88
C TRP A 139 -14.59 26.92 -1.90
N GLU A 140 -14.39 28.03 -1.22
CA GLU A 140 -15.42 28.63 -0.38
C GLU A 140 -15.81 29.98 -0.94
N LYS A 141 -17.11 30.19 -1.19
CA LYS A 141 -17.70 31.45 -1.71
C LYS A 141 -16.97 32.01 -2.94
N GLY A 142 -16.49 31.13 -3.84
CA GLY A 142 -15.79 31.52 -5.06
C GLY A 142 -14.30 31.87 -4.88
N GLN A 143 -13.75 31.71 -3.69
CA GLN A 143 -12.32 31.88 -3.40
C GLN A 143 -11.64 30.57 -3.07
N LYS A 144 -10.37 30.46 -3.46
CA LYS A 144 -9.53 29.31 -3.09
C LYS A 144 -9.07 29.47 -1.64
N VAL A 145 -9.41 28.52 -0.78
CA VAL A 145 -9.01 28.47 0.61
C VAL A 145 -8.19 27.21 0.85
N GLU A 146 -7.10 27.30 1.59
CA GLU A 146 -6.38 26.13 2.07
C GLU A 146 -7.03 25.61 3.35
N VAL A 147 -7.46 24.36 3.33
CA VAL A 147 -8.07 23.66 4.48
C VAL A 147 -7.17 22.49 4.87
N GLU A 148 -6.94 22.33 6.14
CA GLU A 148 -6.23 21.16 6.67
C GLU A 148 -7.16 19.95 6.76
N THR A 149 -6.69 18.78 6.39
CA THR A 149 -7.47 17.53 6.39
C THR A 149 -6.58 16.38 6.84
N GLU A 150 -7.15 15.45 7.59
CA GLU A 150 -6.48 14.19 7.94
C GLU A 150 -6.33 13.27 6.73
N GLY A 151 -7.23 13.44 5.74
CA GLY A 151 -7.24 12.61 4.54
C GLY A 151 -7.57 11.16 4.84
N TRP A 152 -7.07 10.27 3.98
CA TRP A 152 -7.18 8.82 4.09
C TRP A 152 -5.82 8.23 4.48
N PHE A 153 -5.20 8.85 5.49
CA PHE A 153 -3.81 8.56 5.85
C PHE A 153 -3.59 7.10 6.24
N GLU A 154 -4.48 6.56 7.06
CA GLU A 154 -4.43 5.18 7.52
C GLU A 154 -4.52 4.19 6.35
N GLU A 155 -5.49 4.37 5.45
CA GLU A 155 -5.66 3.54 4.26
C GLU A 155 -4.47 3.64 3.32
N MET A 156 -3.86 4.81 3.21
CA MET A 156 -2.66 5.01 2.40
C MET A 156 -1.44 4.31 3.00
N CYS A 157 -1.33 4.31 4.32
CA CYS A 157 -0.31 3.53 5.03
C CYS A 157 -0.52 2.04 4.81
N LEU A 158 -1.72 1.52 5.04
CA LEU A 158 -2.06 0.11 4.84
C LEU A 158 -1.82 -0.33 3.39
N LYS A 159 -2.28 0.47 2.41
CA LYS A 159 -2.03 0.26 0.99
C LYS A 159 -0.55 0.16 0.67
N THR A 160 0.27 0.99 1.30
CA THR A 160 1.72 1.01 1.08
C THR A 160 2.39 -0.25 1.63
N VAL A 161 2.01 -0.69 2.83
CA VAL A 161 2.47 -1.94 3.41
C VAL A 161 2.02 -3.12 2.55
N LYS A 162 0.75 -3.17 2.15
CA LYS A 162 0.18 -4.22 1.30
C LYS A 162 0.95 -4.35 -0.03
N ARG A 163 1.26 -3.23 -0.69
CA ARG A 163 2.05 -3.24 -1.93
C ARG A 163 3.48 -3.76 -1.74
N GLU A 164 4.08 -3.52 -0.58
CA GLU A 164 5.40 -4.08 -0.28
C GLU A 164 5.32 -5.59 -0.07
N VAL A 165 4.36 -6.05 0.70
CA VAL A 165 4.17 -7.48 1.02
C VAL A 165 3.96 -8.28 -0.28
N TYR A 166 3.08 -7.83 -1.15
CA TYR A 166 2.78 -8.47 -2.43
C TYR A 166 3.74 -8.09 -3.56
N SER A 167 4.89 -7.50 -3.25
CA SER A 167 5.91 -7.21 -4.27
C SER A 167 6.61 -8.48 -4.74
N ALA A 168 7.03 -8.50 -6.01
CA ALA A 168 7.71 -9.65 -6.62
C ALA A 168 8.98 -10.13 -5.88
N LYS A 169 9.59 -9.29 -5.05
CA LYS A 169 10.75 -9.66 -4.24
C LYS A 169 10.39 -10.48 -2.99
N ASN A 170 9.12 -10.43 -2.57
CA ASN A 170 8.65 -11.06 -1.34
C ASN A 170 7.80 -12.31 -1.61
N MET A 171 7.12 -12.37 -2.75
CA MET A 171 6.26 -13.48 -3.16
C MET A 171 6.96 -14.48 -4.08
#